data_3714f0073fc1709e62703823778cf74a
#
_entry.id   3714f0073fc1709e62703823778cf74a
#
_cell.length_a   1.000
_cell.length_b   1.000
_cell.length_c   1.000
_cell.angle_alpha   90.00
_cell.angle_beta   90.00
_cell.angle_gamma   90.00
#
_symmetry.space_group_name_H-M   'P 1'
#
loop_
_entity.id
_entity.type
_entity.pdbx_description
1 polymer ?
#
loop_
_entity_poly.entity_id
_entity_poly.type
_entity_poly.pdbx_seq_one_letter_code
_entity_poly.pdbx_strand_id
1 'polypeptide(L)'
;VRPDPEQIIDLTVRVATQTWPHGEAQRRAWFEELGMAPTRAIGSWTQWGGGILGWGDAEICWSREGERADADLRGVGWYLWGEEGTMVALETLVQELTRRLGPATRRAGAGFPWYEWHVGERVVELGGSSLDPRIQLHIVHQETDHEATEHLVDAAAL
;
A
#
# COMPACT_ATOMS: atom_id res chain seq x y z
N VAL A 1 0.55 -19.28 -4.19
CA VAL A 1 0.20 -18.52 -5.39
C VAL A 1 0.63 -17.08 -5.18
N ARG A 2 1.40 -16.55 -6.09
CA ARG A 2 1.85 -15.17 -6.07
C ARG A 2 0.89 -14.31 -6.87
N PRO A 3 0.65 -13.05 -6.47
CA PRO A 3 -0.12 -12.15 -7.32
C PRO A 3 0.64 -11.90 -8.62
N ASP A 4 -0.09 -11.84 -9.71
CA ASP A 4 0.43 -11.39 -10.99
C ASP A 4 0.74 -9.89 -10.89
N PRO A 5 1.89 -9.39 -11.38
CA PRO A 5 2.17 -7.96 -11.43
C PRO A 5 1.05 -7.13 -12.05
N GLU A 6 0.37 -7.63 -13.07
CA GLU A 6 -0.76 -6.94 -13.69
C GLU A 6 -1.94 -6.77 -12.74
N GLN A 7 -2.23 -7.75 -11.89
CA GLN A 7 -3.26 -7.65 -10.86
C GLN A 7 -2.91 -6.60 -9.81
N ILE A 8 -1.64 -6.52 -9.41
CA ILE A 8 -1.14 -5.50 -8.47
C ILE A 8 -1.32 -4.11 -9.07
N ILE A 9 -0.94 -3.93 -10.32
CA ILE A 9 -1.05 -2.66 -11.03
C ILE A 9 -2.50 -2.23 -11.17
N ASP A 10 -3.38 -3.11 -11.60
CA ASP A 10 -4.80 -2.81 -11.74
C ASP A 10 -5.44 -2.42 -10.41
N LEU A 11 -5.14 -3.13 -9.33
CA LEU A 11 -5.63 -2.80 -8.01
C LEU A 11 -5.06 -1.47 -7.52
N THR A 12 -3.78 -1.21 -7.74
CA THR A 12 -3.13 0.04 -7.35
C THR A 12 -3.76 1.24 -8.06
N VAL A 13 -3.92 1.16 -9.36
CA VAL A 13 -4.55 2.23 -10.15
C VAL A 13 -6.00 2.43 -9.71
N ARG A 14 -6.72 1.37 -9.48
CA ARG A 14 -8.10 1.42 -9.00
C ARG A 14 -8.20 2.12 -7.64
N VAL A 15 -7.39 1.73 -6.68
CA VAL A 15 -7.37 2.35 -5.34
C VAL A 15 -6.90 3.80 -5.40
N ALA A 16 -5.91 4.13 -6.22
CA ALA A 16 -5.41 5.48 -6.38
C ALA A 16 -6.42 6.45 -7.00
N THR A 17 -7.32 5.96 -7.85
CA THR A 17 -8.24 6.78 -8.64
C THR A 17 -9.69 6.76 -8.16
N GLN A 18 -10.09 5.77 -7.39
CA GLN A 18 -11.47 5.66 -6.86
C GLN A 18 -11.75 6.65 -5.73
N THR A 19 -13.03 6.95 -5.53
CA THR A 19 -13.49 7.58 -4.30
C THR A 19 -13.30 6.61 -3.13
N TRP A 20 -12.66 7.09 -2.07
CA TRP A 20 -12.44 6.29 -0.88
C TRP A 20 -13.66 6.30 0.04
N PRO A 21 -13.84 5.21 0.81
CA PRO A 21 -14.99 5.06 1.69
C PRO A 21 -14.96 6.05 2.86
N HIS A 22 -16.15 6.45 3.29
CA HIS A 22 -16.35 7.22 4.52
C HIS A 22 -16.94 6.32 5.62
N GLY A 23 -16.31 6.34 6.78
CA GLY A 23 -16.75 5.57 7.93
C GLY A 23 -16.51 4.06 7.82
N GLU A 24 -16.83 3.36 8.90
CA GLU A 24 -16.49 1.94 9.05
C GLU A 24 -17.29 1.03 8.10
N ALA A 25 -18.58 1.25 7.97
CA ALA A 25 -19.44 0.39 7.16
C ALA A 25 -19.07 0.44 5.67
N GLN A 26 -18.83 1.63 5.14
CA GLN A 26 -18.39 1.80 3.76
C GLN A 26 -16.98 1.21 3.54
N ARG A 27 -16.09 1.38 4.50
CA ARG A 27 -14.74 0.82 4.45
C ARG A 27 -14.75 -0.71 4.39
N ARG A 28 -15.57 -1.36 5.21
CA ARG A 28 -15.72 -2.82 5.19
C ARG A 28 -16.24 -3.31 3.84
N ALA A 29 -17.28 -2.68 3.32
CA ALA A 29 -17.84 -3.02 2.00
C ALA A 29 -16.82 -2.82 0.88
N TRP A 30 -16.03 -1.75 0.95
CA TRP A 30 -15.00 -1.45 -0.03
C TRP A 30 -13.85 -2.47 0.00
N PHE A 31 -13.39 -2.87 1.19
CA PHE A 31 -12.39 -3.92 1.33
C PHE A 31 -12.90 -5.25 0.77
N GLU A 32 -14.14 -5.61 1.07
CA GLU A 32 -14.76 -6.81 0.53
C GLU A 32 -14.84 -6.78 -0.99
N GLU A 33 -15.25 -5.66 -1.56
CA GLU A 33 -15.30 -5.44 -3.01
C GLU A 33 -13.92 -5.59 -3.68
N LEU A 34 -12.87 -5.14 -3.02
CA LEU A 34 -11.49 -5.28 -3.49
C LEU A 34 -10.88 -6.66 -3.23
N GLY A 35 -11.61 -7.57 -2.58
CA GLY A 35 -11.10 -8.88 -2.21
C GLY A 35 -10.15 -8.87 -1.01
N MET A 36 -10.15 -7.79 -0.23
CA MET A 36 -9.34 -7.67 0.97
C MET A 36 -10.10 -8.21 2.19
N ALA A 37 -9.39 -8.93 3.06
CA ALA A 37 -9.96 -9.51 4.26
C ALA A 37 -9.14 -9.08 5.49
N PRO A 38 -9.29 -7.84 5.98
CA PRO A 38 -8.60 -7.41 7.19
C PRO A 38 -9.14 -8.18 8.39
N THR A 39 -8.25 -8.90 9.07
CA THR A 39 -8.62 -9.81 10.16
C THR A 39 -8.16 -9.34 11.54
N ARG A 40 -7.29 -8.34 11.61
CA ARG A 40 -6.66 -7.93 12.85
C ARG A 40 -6.39 -6.43 12.87
N ALA A 41 -6.62 -5.81 14.02
CA ALA A 41 -6.25 -4.45 14.32
C ALA A 41 -5.08 -4.43 15.31
N ILE A 42 -4.05 -3.66 15.01
CA ILE A 42 -2.92 -3.41 15.90
C ILE A 42 -2.78 -1.90 16.09
N GLY A 43 -3.13 -1.42 17.27
CA GLY A 43 -3.11 0.00 17.59
C GLY A 43 -4.22 0.81 16.89
N SER A 44 -4.18 2.11 17.11
CA SER A 44 -5.20 3.05 16.62
C SER A 44 -4.95 3.57 15.19
N TRP A 45 -3.70 3.55 14.78
CA TRP A 45 -3.28 4.16 13.51
C TRP A 45 -3.10 3.14 12.39
N THR A 46 -2.52 1.99 12.69
CA THR A 46 -2.23 0.98 11.69
C THR A 46 -2.99 -0.29 12.02
N GLN A 47 -3.80 -0.70 11.11
CA GLN A 47 -4.57 -1.93 11.18
C GLN A 47 -3.95 -2.94 10.24
N TRP A 48 -3.61 -4.10 10.75
CA TRP A 48 -3.09 -5.21 9.97
C TRP A 48 -4.22 -6.18 9.69
N GLY A 49 -4.28 -6.64 8.48
CA GLY A 49 -5.30 -7.56 8.06
C GLY A 49 -4.74 -8.89 7.61
N GLY A 50 -5.62 -9.76 7.16
CA GLY A 50 -5.29 -10.89 6.32
C GLY A 50 -4.76 -10.41 4.97
N GLY A 51 -4.53 -11.32 4.06
CA GLY A 51 -4.09 -10.97 2.72
C GLY A 51 -5.23 -10.50 1.82
N ILE A 52 -4.91 -10.41 0.57
CA ILE A 52 -5.88 -10.28 -0.51
C ILE A 52 -6.19 -11.69 -1.01
N LEU A 53 -7.46 -11.95 -1.23
CA LEU A 53 -7.91 -13.26 -1.69
C LEU A 53 -7.18 -13.66 -2.98
N GLY A 54 -6.50 -14.80 -2.94
CA GLY A 54 -5.72 -15.31 -4.06
C GLY A 54 -4.29 -14.80 -4.17
N TRP A 55 -3.85 -13.92 -3.25
CA TRP A 55 -2.49 -13.36 -3.28
C TRP A 55 -1.50 -14.06 -2.34
N GLY A 56 -1.86 -15.23 -1.82
CA GLY A 56 -0.95 -16.02 -0.99
C GLY A 56 -0.51 -15.28 0.28
N ASP A 57 0.78 -15.09 0.43
CA ASP A 57 1.39 -14.51 1.62
C ASP A 57 1.37 -12.96 1.67
N ALA A 58 0.74 -12.31 0.70
CA ALA A 58 0.61 -10.87 0.73
C ALA A 58 -0.22 -10.42 1.94
N GLU A 59 0.29 -9.45 2.67
CA GLU A 59 -0.38 -8.86 3.82
C GLU A 59 -0.90 -7.48 3.49
N ILE A 60 -2.07 -7.14 3.98
CA ILE A 60 -2.65 -5.80 3.89
C ILE A 60 -2.36 -5.01 5.16
N CYS A 61 -1.99 -3.76 5.01
CA CYS A 61 -2.02 -2.77 6.07
C CYS A 61 -2.92 -1.60 5.67
N TRP A 62 -3.50 -0.94 6.66
CA TRP A 62 -4.31 0.25 6.43
C TRP A 62 -4.29 1.14 7.66
N SER A 63 -4.51 2.42 7.46
CA SER A 63 -4.56 3.42 8.51
C SER A 63 -5.82 4.26 8.39
N ARG A 64 -6.25 4.80 9.52
CA ARG A 64 -7.42 5.68 9.62
C ARG A 64 -7.06 6.96 10.35
N GLU A 65 -7.88 7.99 10.17
CA GLU A 65 -7.76 9.26 10.84
C GLU A 65 -8.24 9.17 12.30
N GLY A 66 -7.29 8.99 13.25
CA GLY A 66 -7.59 8.90 14.67
C GLY A 66 -8.09 7.53 15.12
N GLU A 67 -8.55 7.46 16.37
CA GLU A 67 -8.87 6.21 17.08
C GLU A 67 -10.29 5.73 16.86
N ARG A 68 -11.18 6.57 16.36
CA ARG A 68 -12.58 6.22 16.19
C ARG A 68 -12.77 5.16 15.12
N ALA A 69 -13.63 4.20 15.38
CA ALA A 69 -13.94 3.14 14.42
C ALA A 69 -14.54 3.66 13.11
N ASP A 70 -15.27 4.78 13.17
CA ASP A 70 -15.88 5.46 12.03
C ASP A 70 -14.99 6.49 11.35
N ALA A 71 -13.72 6.62 11.77
CA ALA A 71 -12.77 7.53 11.14
C ALA A 71 -12.48 7.16 9.69
N ASP A 72 -12.23 8.17 8.87
CA ASP A 72 -11.94 7.99 7.46
C ASP A 72 -10.61 7.26 7.23
N LEU A 73 -10.55 6.52 6.14
CA LEU A 73 -9.35 5.86 5.68
C LEU A 73 -8.32 6.89 5.24
N ARG A 74 -7.09 6.77 5.72
CA ARG A 74 -5.97 7.64 5.35
C ARG A 74 -4.97 6.98 4.42
N GLY A 75 -4.79 5.69 4.56
CA GLY A 75 -3.85 4.94 3.76
C GLY A 75 -4.20 3.46 3.71
N VAL A 76 -3.79 2.83 2.64
CA VAL A 76 -3.86 1.40 2.45
C VAL A 76 -2.59 0.94 1.75
N GLY A 77 -2.10 -0.22 2.10
CA GLY A 77 -0.89 -0.76 1.51
C GLY A 77 -0.82 -2.25 1.61
N TRP A 78 0.15 -2.80 0.91
CA TRP A 78 0.41 -4.22 0.82
C TRP A 78 1.88 -4.51 1.01
N TYR A 79 2.16 -5.59 1.74
CA TYR A 79 3.45 -6.23 1.78
C TYR A 79 3.41 -7.40 0.83
N LEU A 80 4.07 -7.25 -0.29
CA LEU A 80 4.12 -8.24 -1.35
C LEU A 80 5.34 -9.15 -1.16
N TRP A 81 5.36 -10.25 -1.85
CA TRP A 81 6.39 -11.26 -1.72
C TRP A 81 7.84 -10.73 -1.65
N GLY A 82 8.68 -11.45 -0.92
CA GLY A 82 10.08 -11.12 -0.68
C GLY A 82 11.04 -12.27 -1.00
N GLU A 83 10.83 -12.96 -2.13
CA GLU A 83 11.73 -14.02 -2.58
C GLU A 83 12.72 -13.52 -3.63
N GLU A 84 13.64 -14.41 -4.05
CA GLU A 84 14.52 -14.17 -5.18
C GLU A 84 13.74 -13.70 -6.40
N GLY A 85 14.19 -12.64 -7.06
CA GLY A 85 13.47 -12.02 -8.16
C GLY A 85 12.67 -10.77 -7.78
N THR A 86 12.64 -10.40 -6.50
CA THR A 86 11.96 -9.19 -6.01
C THR A 86 12.37 -7.94 -6.77
N MET A 87 13.64 -7.79 -7.10
CA MET A 87 14.12 -6.61 -7.84
C MET A 87 13.58 -6.56 -9.27
N VAL A 88 13.48 -7.71 -9.94
CA VAL A 88 12.87 -7.78 -11.29
C VAL A 88 11.40 -7.43 -11.24
N ALA A 89 10.69 -7.93 -10.23
CA ALA A 89 9.28 -7.60 -10.02
C ALA A 89 9.10 -6.13 -9.70
N LEU A 90 9.97 -5.55 -8.87
CA LEU A 90 9.97 -4.12 -8.55
C LEU A 90 10.15 -3.26 -9.81
N GLU A 91 11.12 -3.58 -10.64
CA GLU A 91 11.35 -2.87 -11.90
C GLU A 91 10.15 -2.94 -12.84
N THR A 92 9.54 -4.10 -12.97
CA THR A 92 8.33 -4.30 -13.78
C THR A 92 7.17 -3.44 -13.26
N LEU A 93 6.95 -3.44 -11.94
CA LEU A 93 5.90 -2.63 -11.31
C LEU A 93 6.17 -1.12 -11.53
N VAL A 94 7.41 -0.68 -11.36
CA VAL A 94 7.79 0.73 -11.59
C VAL A 94 7.51 1.14 -13.03
N GLN A 95 7.90 0.35 -14.00
CA GLN A 95 7.69 0.63 -15.41
C GLN A 95 6.20 0.73 -15.75
N GLU A 96 5.41 -0.23 -15.33
CA GLU A 96 3.99 -0.27 -15.64
C GLU A 96 3.18 0.79 -14.87
N LEU A 97 3.49 1.04 -13.61
CA LEU A 97 2.87 2.14 -12.87
C LEU A 97 3.22 3.50 -13.47
N THR A 98 4.46 3.69 -13.91
CA THR A 98 4.87 4.92 -14.60
C THR A 98 4.11 5.10 -15.91
N ARG A 99 3.88 4.04 -16.65
CA ARG A 99 3.07 4.07 -17.87
C ARG A 99 1.61 4.45 -17.59
N ARG A 100 1.06 4.00 -16.46
CA ARG A 100 -0.35 4.19 -16.08
C ARG A 100 -0.61 5.50 -15.33
N LEU A 101 0.31 5.91 -14.47
CA LEU A 101 0.13 7.03 -13.53
C LEU A 101 0.97 8.26 -13.88
N GLY A 102 1.90 8.14 -14.82
CA GLY A 102 2.82 9.22 -15.20
C GLY A 102 4.19 9.04 -14.55
N PRO A 103 5.09 10.06 -14.66
CA PRO A 103 6.45 9.95 -14.18
C PRO A 103 6.51 9.80 -12.67
N ALA A 104 7.41 8.92 -12.21
CA ALA A 104 7.69 8.71 -10.81
C ALA A 104 8.80 9.63 -10.31
N THR A 105 8.74 10.01 -9.04
CA THR A 105 9.87 10.56 -8.31
C THR A 105 10.58 9.43 -7.58
N ARG A 106 11.89 9.31 -7.78
CA ARG A 106 12.72 8.34 -7.08
C ARG A 106 13.32 8.99 -5.84
N ARG A 107 13.11 8.38 -4.68
CA ARG A 107 13.82 8.76 -3.44
C ARG A 107 15.06 7.88 -3.26
N ALA A 108 16.18 8.49 -2.89
CA ALA A 108 17.35 7.78 -2.43
C ALA A 108 17.18 7.41 -0.96
N GLY A 109 17.51 6.17 -0.60
CA GLY A 109 17.44 5.69 0.78
C GLY A 109 18.39 4.52 0.99
N ALA A 110 18.66 4.17 2.24
CA ALA A 110 19.39 2.96 2.59
C ALA A 110 18.52 1.74 2.33
N GLY A 111 18.93 0.89 1.38
CA GLY A 111 18.17 -0.29 0.98
C GLY A 111 17.61 -0.19 -0.43
N PHE A 112 16.40 -0.72 -0.62
CA PHE A 112 15.75 -0.64 -1.91
C PHE A 112 15.33 0.78 -2.25
N PRO A 113 15.37 1.19 -3.54
CA PRO A 113 14.89 2.49 -3.94
C PRO A 113 13.38 2.60 -3.71
N TRP A 114 12.93 3.80 -3.34
CA TRP A 114 11.52 4.16 -3.24
C TRP A 114 11.11 5.02 -4.43
N TYR A 115 9.91 4.77 -4.92
CA TYR A 115 9.30 5.49 -6.03
C TYR A 115 7.95 6.04 -5.60
N GLU A 116 7.62 7.24 -6.08
CA GLU A 116 6.37 7.91 -5.78
C GLU A 116 5.68 8.40 -7.04
N TRP A 117 4.37 8.24 -7.07
CA TRP A 117 3.48 8.82 -8.08
C TRP A 117 2.41 9.65 -7.39
N HIS A 118 2.25 10.89 -7.83
CA HIS A 118 1.20 11.76 -7.34
C HIS A 118 -0.04 11.63 -8.22
N VAL A 119 -1.16 11.23 -7.63
CA VAL A 119 -2.43 10.98 -8.32
C VAL A 119 -3.53 11.78 -7.61
N GLY A 120 -3.81 13.00 -8.09
CA GLY A 120 -4.73 13.90 -7.40
C GLY A 120 -4.24 14.20 -5.99
N GLU A 121 -5.09 13.90 -4.99
CA GLU A 121 -4.79 14.10 -3.57
C GLU A 121 -4.06 12.91 -2.93
N ARG A 122 -3.66 11.93 -3.72
CA ARG A 122 -3.04 10.70 -3.23
C ARG A 122 -1.61 10.55 -3.73
N VAL A 123 -0.84 9.84 -2.95
CA VAL A 123 0.52 9.44 -3.31
C VAL A 123 0.58 7.91 -3.30
N VAL A 124 1.04 7.35 -4.40
CA VAL A 124 1.36 5.93 -4.51
C VAL A 124 2.85 5.77 -4.25
N GLU A 125 3.22 4.96 -3.28
CA GLU A 125 4.61 4.70 -2.89
C GLU A 125 4.93 3.22 -3.11
N LEU A 126 6.04 2.94 -3.75
CA LEU A 126 6.50 1.58 -4.03
C LEU A 126 7.98 1.46 -3.71
N GLY A 127 8.34 0.48 -2.92
CA GLY A 127 9.73 0.24 -2.57
C GLY A 127 9.91 -0.95 -1.67
N GLY A 128 11.00 -0.94 -0.93
CA GLY A 128 11.33 -1.97 0.03
C GLY A 128 12.27 -1.44 1.10
N SER A 129 12.65 -2.32 2.01
CA SER A 129 13.56 -2.01 3.11
C SER A 129 14.66 -3.07 3.17
N SER A 130 15.84 -2.67 3.64
CA SER A 130 16.92 -3.62 3.92
C SER A 130 16.59 -4.57 5.08
N LEU A 131 15.61 -4.20 5.91
CA LEU A 131 15.16 -4.98 7.06
C LEU A 131 14.02 -5.95 6.73
N ASP A 132 13.24 -5.63 5.71
CA ASP A 132 12.14 -6.47 5.22
C ASP A 132 12.30 -6.66 3.71
N PRO A 133 12.59 -7.86 3.22
CA PRO A 133 12.81 -8.11 1.80
C PRO A 133 11.55 -8.02 0.96
N ARG A 134 10.38 -7.85 1.58
CA ARG A 134 9.12 -7.73 0.85
C ARG A 134 9.01 -6.40 0.15
N ILE A 135 8.41 -6.41 -1.04
CA ILE A 135 8.00 -5.19 -1.72
C ILE A 135 6.84 -4.58 -0.93
N GLN A 136 6.92 -3.29 -0.69
CA GLN A 136 5.89 -2.51 -0.02
C GLN A 136 5.26 -1.54 -1.01
N LEU A 137 3.95 -1.57 -1.09
CA LEU A 137 3.15 -0.67 -1.89
C LEU A 137 2.15 0.05 -0.99
N HIS A 138 2.20 1.36 -0.94
CA HIS A 138 1.31 2.18 -0.12
C HIS A 138 0.62 3.24 -0.96
N ILE A 139 -0.64 3.50 -0.64
CA ILE A 139 -1.41 4.59 -1.22
C ILE A 139 -1.96 5.41 -0.07
N VAL A 140 -1.57 6.68 0.02
CA VAL A 140 -1.89 7.57 1.13
C VAL A 140 -2.45 8.91 0.65
N HIS A 141 -3.23 9.57 1.49
CA HIS A 141 -3.64 10.95 1.23
C HIS A 141 -2.48 11.91 1.43
N GLN A 142 -2.34 12.87 0.53
CA GLN A 142 -1.22 13.81 0.47
C GLN A 142 -1.10 14.73 1.70
N GLU A 143 -2.21 15.10 2.33
CA GLU A 143 -2.24 15.95 3.52
C GLU A 143 -1.59 15.33 4.77
N THR A 144 -1.24 14.05 4.70
CA THR A 144 -0.70 13.29 5.82
C THR A 144 0.70 12.75 5.58
N ASP A 145 1.33 13.23 4.51
CA ASP A 145 2.54 12.70 3.90
C ASP A 145 3.72 12.50 4.88
N HIS A 146 3.95 13.42 5.80
CA HIS A 146 5.10 13.33 6.68
C HIS A 146 4.89 12.40 7.88
N GLU A 147 3.73 12.44 8.51
CA GLU A 147 3.46 11.64 9.70
C GLU A 147 3.14 10.17 9.36
N ALA A 148 2.37 9.94 8.31
CA ALA A 148 1.98 8.58 7.93
C ALA A 148 3.16 7.78 7.36
N THR A 149 4.02 8.40 6.55
CA THR A 149 5.20 7.77 5.96
C THR A 149 6.25 7.45 7.02
N GLU A 150 6.49 8.34 7.98
CA GLU A 150 7.38 8.08 9.10
C GLU A 150 6.88 6.90 9.96
N HIS A 151 5.60 6.84 10.26
CA HIS A 151 5.03 5.73 11.04
C HIS A 151 5.01 4.39 10.30
N LEU A 152 4.78 4.38 8.99
CA LEU A 152 4.84 3.16 8.19
C LEU A 152 6.28 2.65 8.05
N VAL A 153 7.25 3.54 7.90
CA VAL A 153 8.68 3.20 7.87
C VAL A 153 9.16 2.72 9.25
N ASP A 154 8.72 3.35 10.33
CA ASP A 154 9.05 2.94 11.70
C ASP A 154 8.40 1.59 12.07
N ALA A 155 7.18 1.32 11.63
CA ALA A 155 6.54 0.02 11.82
C ALA A 155 7.24 -1.09 11.04
N ALA A 156 7.83 -0.79 9.89
CA ALA A 156 8.65 -1.72 9.11
C ALA A 156 10.08 -1.86 9.66
N ALA A 157 10.56 -0.92 10.48
CA ALA A 157 11.87 -0.96 11.14
C ALA A 157 11.85 -1.70 12.50
N LEU A 158 10.69 -2.02 13.03
CA LEU A 158 10.48 -2.79 14.25
C LEU A 158 10.22 -4.26 13.93
#